data_31e2cb00b79a7193d14f5c3e5d7b673f
#
_entry.id   31e2cb00b79a7193d14f5c3e5d7b673f
#
_cell.length_a   1.000
_cell.length_b   1.000
_cell.length_c   1.000
_cell.angle_alpha   90.00
_cell.angle_beta   90.00
_cell.angle_gamma   90.00
#
_symmetry.space_group_name_H-M   'P 1'
#
loop_
_entity.id
_entity.type
_entity.pdbx_description
1 polymer ?
#
loop_
_entity_poly.entity_id
_entity_poly.type
_entity_poly.pdbx_seq_one_letter_code
_entity_poly.pdbx_strand_id
1 'polypeptide(L)'
;DQIIKICDRDFIGCDQLIFIKKSDKKDAELEFYNSDGSISGACGNGTRCVAEFLSKESNDKEIILLTSSGILKSKILGNNLVETEIGVPKTNWDEIPLKKDLDTKGLNIKIISKNNIEHIGGTSINVGNPHVVFFIDNIEDYDLKKIGPEIENHNYFPEKCNVTLAKVINRNL
;
A
#
# COMPACT_ATOMS: atom_id res chain seq x y z
N ASP A 1 -9.38 19.82 5.64
CA ASP A 1 -10.87 19.88 5.60
C ASP A 1 -11.44 19.68 4.19
N GLN A 2 -10.85 20.26 3.13
CA GLN A 2 -11.35 20.07 1.76
C GLN A 2 -11.11 18.64 1.24
N ILE A 3 -9.98 18.03 1.57
CA ILE A 3 -9.65 16.65 1.18
C ILE A 3 -10.67 15.69 1.79
N ILE A 4 -10.93 15.80 3.08
CA ILE A 4 -11.92 14.97 3.79
C ILE A 4 -13.28 15.09 3.13
N LYS A 5 -13.71 16.34 2.80
CA LYS A 5 -14.99 16.59 2.13
C LYS A 5 -15.06 15.97 0.73
N ILE A 6 -13.97 16.03 -0.05
CA ILE A 6 -13.91 15.42 -1.40
C ILE A 6 -13.98 13.91 -1.30
N CYS A 7 -13.29 13.32 -0.31
CA CYS A 7 -13.27 11.88 -0.09
C CYS A 7 -14.55 11.31 0.53
N ASP A 8 -15.43 12.18 1.06
CA ASP A 8 -16.70 11.77 1.63
C ASP A 8 -17.58 11.08 0.59
N ARG A 9 -18.10 9.89 0.91
CA ARG A 9 -18.94 9.08 0.03
C ARG A 9 -20.29 9.74 -0.29
N ASP A 10 -20.75 10.64 0.55
CA ASP A 10 -21.97 11.43 0.31
C ASP A 10 -21.73 12.64 -0.61
N PHE A 11 -20.47 12.91 -1.01
CA PHE A 11 -20.10 13.99 -1.92
C PHE A 11 -19.51 13.46 -3.23
N ILE A 12 -18.18 13.33 -3.36
CA ILE A 12 -17.51 12.72 -4.52
C ILE A 12 -17.18 11.26 -4.19
N GLY A 13 -16.52 11.03 -3.06
CA GLY A 13 -16.21 9.74 -2.50
C GLY A 13 -15.00 9.04 -3.14
N CYS A 14 -13.93 8.90 -2.39
CA CYS A 14 -12.76 8.12 -2.79
C CYS A 14 -11.99 7.63 -1.55
N ASP A 15 -11.20 6.58 -1.72
CA ASP A 15 -10.33 6.09 -0.65
C ASP A 15 -9.06 6.93 -0.51
N GLN A 16 -8.59 7.48 -1.63
CA GLN A 16 -7.43 8.37 -1.69
C GLN A 16 -7.62 9.45 -2.76
N LEU A 17 -7.14 10.66 -2.47
CA LEU A 17 -7.08 11.77 -3.41
C LEU A 17 -5.62 11.95 -3.87
N ILE A 18 -5.41 12.15 -5.17
CA ILE A 18 -4.09 12.33 -5.76
C ILE A 18 -4.01 13.72 -6.41
N PHE A 19 -3.08 14.53 -5.94
CA PHE A 19 -2.72 15.77 -6.63
C PHE A 19 -1.63 15.51 -7.65
N ILE A 20 -1.90 15.88 -8.89
CA ILE A 20 -0.93 15.84 -9.99
C ILE A 20 -0.39 17.25 -10.17
N LYS A 21 0.87 17.46 -9.87
CA LYS A 21 1.56 18.73 -9.97
C LYS A 21 2.51 18.76 -11.16
N LYS A 22 2.71 19.92 -11.75
CA LYS A 22 3.77 20.10 -12.76
C LYS A 22 5.13 19.87 -12.13
N SER A 23 6.01 19.21 -12.87
CA SER A 23 7.40 18.99 -12.48
C SER A 23 8.32 19.48 -13.58
N ASP A 24 9.37 20.23 -13.22
CA ASP A 24 10.39 20.68 -14.17
C ASP A 24 11.40 19.58 -14.54
N LYS A 25 11.37 18.46 -13.80
CA LYS A 25 12.38 17.39 -13.91
C LYS A 25 11.81 16.05 -14.38
N LYS A 26 10.50 15.86 -14.25
CA LYS A 26 9.78 14.61 -14.52
C LYS A 26 8.42 14.94 -15.15
N ASP A 27 7.68 13.91 -15.58
CA ASP A 27 6.39 14.11 -16.24
C ASP A 27 5.36 14.73 -15.27
N ALA A 28 5.40 14.33 -14.01
CA ALA A 28 4.62 14.96 -12.95
C ALA A 28 5.20 14.67 -11.55
N GLU A 29 4.75 15.45 -10.57
CA GLU A 29 4.92 15.20 -9.15
C GLU A 29 3.56 14.82 -8.54
N LEU A 30 3.54 13.78 -7.71
CA LEU A 30 2.32 13.26 -7.08
C LEU A 30 2.34 13.44 -5.57
N GLU A 31 1.22 13.89 -5.03
CA GLU A 31 0.92 13.85 -3.60
C GLU A 31 -0.32 13.01 -3.37
N PHE A 32 -0.25 12.09 -2.42
CA PHE A 32 -1.34 11.19 -2.05
C PHE A 32 -1.90 11.57 -0.70
N TYR A 33 -3.22 11.61 -0.60
CA TYR A 33 -3.93 11.87 0.64
C TYR A 33 -4.97 10.77 0.89
N ASN A 34 -5.00 10.27 2.11
CA ASN A 34 -6.05 9.37 2.56
C ASN A 34 -7.37 10.11 2.77
N SER A 35 -8.48 9.40 2.87
CA SER A 35 -9.80 9.98 3.08
C SER A 35 -9.96 10.75 4.40
N ASP A 36 -9.10 10.51 5.37
CA ASP A 36 -9.04 11.24 6.65
C ASP A 36 -8.20 12.53 6.58
N GLY A 37 -7.66 12.86 5.39
CA GLY A 37 -6.83 14.04 5.16
C GLY A 37 -5.35 13.83 5.46
N SER A 38 -4.94 12.69 5.97
CA SER A 38 -3.53 12.37 6.20
C SER A 38 -2.77 12.14 4.90
N ILE A 39 -1.46 12.45 4.89
CA ILE A 39 -0.60 12.19 3.73
C ILE A 39 -0.26 10.70 3.69
N SER A 40 -0.38 10.11 2.49
CA SER A 40 0.08 8.75 2.21
C SER A 40 1.40 8.78 1.46
N GLY A 41 2.36 7.93 1.85
CA GLY A 41 3.67 7.85 1.19
C GLY A 41 3.63 7.22 -0.21
N ALA A 42 2.65 6.36 -0.48
CA ALA A 42 2.55 5.62 -1.74
C ALA A 42 1.12 5.15 -2.03
N CYS A 43 0.80 5.05 -3.31
CA CYS A 43 -0.43 4.44 -3.82
C CYS A 43 -0.14 3.78 -5.18
N GLY A 44 0.23 2.51 -5.17
CA GLY A 44 0.59 1.79 -6.41
C GLY A 44 -0.54 1.74 -7.44
N ASN A 45 -1.80 1.56 -6.99
CA ASN A 45 -2.97 1.59 -7.88
C ASN A 45 -3.18 2.97 -8.49
N GLY A 46 -3.16 4.01 -7.67
CA GLY A 46 -3.32 5.39 -8.12
C GLY A 46 -2.19 5.83 -9.06
N THR A 47 -0.96 5.44 -8.78
CA THR A 47 0.19 5.72 -9.65
C THR A 47 -0.02 5.15 -11.07
N ARG A 48 -0.52 3.91 -11.20
CA ARG A 48 -0.82 3.32 -12.51
C ARG A 48 -1.93 4.07 -13.24
N CYS A 49 -2.98 4.50 -12.53
CA CYS A 49 -4.06 5.30 -13.12
C CYS A 49 -3.55 6.65 -13.64
N VAL A 50 -2.71 7.34 -12.85
CA VAL A 50 -2.12 8.62 -13.26
C VAL A 50 -1.17 8.44 -14.44
N ALA A 51 -0.34 7.39 -14.45
CA ALA A 51 0.55 7.11 -15.56
C ALA A 51 -0.22 6.86 -16.87
N GLU A 52 -1.31 6.11 -16.82
CA GLU A 52 -2.18 5.91 -17.98
C GLU A 52 -2.84 7.22 -18.44
N PHE A 53 -3.29 8.04 -17.50
CA PHE A 53 -3.90 9.34 -17.79
C PHE A 53 -2.91 10.26 -18.52
N LEU A 54 -1.71 10.45 -17.97
CA LEU A 54 -0.67 11.31 -18.56
C LEU A 54 -0.18 10.76 -19.92
N SER A 55 -0.07 9.44 -20.05
CA SER A 55 0.29 8.81 -21.32
C SER A 55 -0.72 9.10 -22.44
N LYS A 56 -2.00 9.19 -22.12
CA LYS A 56 -3.04 9.57 -23.10
C LYS A 56 -2.93 11.03 -23.55
N GLU A 57 -2.41 11.90 -22.69
CA GLU A 57 -2.20 13.31 -23.03
C GLU A 57 -0.92 13.54 -23.84
N SER A 58 0.20 12.87 -23.47
CA SER A 58 1.51 13.03 -24.10
C SER A 58 1.79 12.09 -25.27
N ASN A 59 1.08 10.97 -25.36
CA ASN A 59 1.36 9.80 -26.21
C ASN A 59 2.66 9.04 -25.82
N ASP A 60 3.27 9.35 -24.69
CA ASP A 60 4.44 8.63 -24.19
C ASP A 60 4.02 7.30 -23.56
N LYS A 61 4.82 6.27 -23.76
CA LYS A 61 4.60 4.95 -23.18
C LYS A 61 5.36 4.74 -21.87
N GLU A 62 6.28 5.61 -21.54
CA GLU A 62 7.04 5.60 -20.29
C GLU A 62 6.77 6.91 -19.57
N ILE A 63 6.27 6.82 -18.35
CA ILE A 63 5.91 7.97 -17.51
C ILE A 63 6.74 7.90 -16.23
N ILE A 64 7.42 9.00 -15.92
CA ILE A 64 8.28 9.12 -14.75
C ILE A 64 7.64 10.09 -13.76
N LEU A 65 7.26 9.59 -12.60
CA LEU A 65 6.55 10.31 -11.56
C LEU A 65 7.43 10.54 -10.35
N LEU A 66 7.40 11.73 -9.79
CA LEU A 66 8.07 12.07 -8.53
C LEU A 66 7.04 11.94 -7.39
N THR A 67 7.43 11.30 -6.30
CA THR A 67 6.62 11.18 -5.08
C THR A 67 7.47 11.49 -3.85
N SER A 68 6.85 11.62 -2.69
CA SER A 68 7.57 11.74 -1.41
C SER A 68 8.45 10.51 -1.10
N SER A 69 8.09 9.34 -1.63
CA SER A 69 8.85 8.08 -1.47
C SER A 69 9.92 7.86 -2.54
N GLY A 70 10.04 8.79 -3.51
CA GLY A 70 11.04 8.73 -4.58
C GLY A 70 10.45 8.74 -5.98
N ILE A 71 11.26 8.33 -6.95
CA ILE A 71 10.89 8.31 -8.36
C ILE A 71 10.26 6.96 -8.70
N LEU A 72 9.09 7.01 -9.32
CA LEU A 72 8.37 5.86 -9.85
C LEU A 72 8.39 5.89 -11.37
N LYS A 73 8.73 4.77 -11.98
CA LYS A 73 8.69 4.60 -13.44
C LYS A 73 7.53 3.70 -13.80
N SER A 74 6.70 4.17 -14.71
CA SER A 74 5.55 3.42 -15.20
C SER A 74 5.66 3.21 -16.71
N LYS A 75 5.32 2.01 -17.16
CA LYS A 75 5.30 1.63 -18.57
C LYS A 75 3.90 1.19 -18.99
N ILE A 76 3.40 1.78 -20.06
CA ILE A 76 2.10 1.47 -20.63
C ILE A 76 2.26 0.30 -21.59
N LEU A 77 1.72 -0.85 -21.20
CA LEU A 77 1.84 -2.10 -21.98
C LEU A 77 0.73 -2.29 -23.02
N GLY A 78 -0.29 -1.42 -23.02
CA GLY A 78 -1.50 -1.57 -23.83
C GLY A 78 -2.57 -2.43 -23.12
N ASN A 79 -3.77 -2.50 -23.73
CA ASN A 79 -4.90 -3.26 -23.17
C ASN A 79 -5.23 -2.91 -21.70
N ASN A 80 -5.12 -1.64 -21.33
CA ASN A 80 -5.31 -1.11 -19.96
C ASN A 80 -4.34 -1.72 -18.93
N LEU A 81 -3.18 -2.21 -19.38
CA LEU A 81 -2.14 -2.72 -18.50
C LEU A 81 -1.04 -1.68 -18.32
N VAL A 82 -0.70 -1.41 -17.08
CA VAL A 82 0.38 -0.51 -16.67
C VAL A 82 1.28 -1.24 -15.68
N GLU A 83 2.56 -1.29 -15.99
CA GLU A 83 3.62 -1.76 -15.10
C GLU A 83 4.24 -0.55 -14.40
N THR A 84 4.43 -0.63 -13.10
CA THR A 84 5.09 0.44 -12.32
C THR A 84 6.15 -0.15 -11.42
N GLU A 85 7.36 0.38 -11.50
CA GLU A 85 8.46 0.09 -10.56
C GLU A 85 8.19 0.84 -9.25
N ILE A 86 7.94 0.11 -8.17
CA ILE A 86 7.67 0.69 -6.84
C ILE A 86 8.89 0.71 -5.92
N GLY A 87 10.06 0.44 -6.47
CA GLY A 87 11.33 0.42 -5.73
C GLY A 87 11.68 -0.96 -5.15
N VAL A 88 12.72 -0.99 -4.32
CA VAL A 88 13.19 -2.20 -3.66
C VAL A 88 12.48 -2.36 -2.31
N PRO A 89 11.83 -3.50 -2.06
CA PRO A 89 11.20 -3.75 -0.77
C PRO A 89 12.23 -3.73 0.36
N LYS A 90 11.90 -3.09 1.47
CA LYS A 90 12.73 -3.02 2.66
C LYS A 90 12.27 -4.09 3.65
N THR A 91 13.21 -4.83 4.20
CA THR A 91 12.94 -5.97 5.07
C THR A 91 13.62 -5.88 6.43
N ASN A 92 14.46 -4.88 6.66
CA ASN A 92 15.06 -4.66 7.96
C ASN A 92 14.04 -3.96 8.88
N TRP A 93 14.08 -4.29 10.16
CA TRP A 93 13.12 -3.80 11.16
C TRP A 93 13.06 -2.27 11.27
N ASP A 94 14.21 -1.59 11.17
CA ASP A 94 14.32 -0.12 11.23
C ASP A 94 13.84 0.57 9.95
N GLU A 95 13.93 -0.09 8.81
CA GLU A 95 13.39 0.41 7.53
C GLU A 95 11.88 0.14 7.36
N ILE A 96 11.31 -0.80 8.16
CA ILE A 96 9.85 -1.06 8.25
C ILE A 96 9.19 -0.14 9.28
N PRO A 97 9.89 0.69 9.95
CA PRO A 97 9.89 1.36 11.25
C PRO A 97 9.18 0.57 12.36
N LEU A 98 9.63 -0.66 12.61
CA LEU A 98 9.19 -1.40 13.78
C LEU A 98 9.76 -0.78 15.06
N LYS A 99 9.03 -0.92 16.14
CA LYS A 99 9.39 -0.35 17.46
C LYS A 99 10.74 -0.83 18.01
N LYS A 100 11.20 -2.01 17.60
CA LYS A 100 12.46 -2.63 18.05
C LYS A 100 12.95 -3.66 17.05
N ASP A 101 14.17 -4.12 17.24
CA ASP A 101 14.73 -5.24 16.48
C ASP A 101 13.91 -6.52 16.68
N LEU A 102 13.28 -6.98 15.62
CA LEU A 102 12.44 -8.18 15.57
C LEU A 102 12.75 -8.97 14.30
N ASP A 103 12.51 -10.27 14.35
CA ASP A 103 12.49 -11.08 13.13
C ASP A 103 11.29 -10.67 12.25
N THR A 104 11.57 -9.92 11.19
CA THR A 104 10.55 -9.39 10.28
C THR A 104 9.88 -10.46 9.43
N LYS A 105 10.47 -11.66 9.33
CA LYS A 105 9.90 -12.80 8.60
C LYS A 105 8.94 -13.63 9.44
N GLY A 106 9.05 -13.53 10.76
CA GLY A 106 8.26 -14.31 11.70
C GLY A 106 7.88 -13.50 12.93
N LEU A 107 7.08 -12.45 12.75
CA LEU A 107 6.57 -11.66 13.87
C LEU A 107 5.69 -12.53 14.78
N ASN A 108 5.85 -12.36 16.08
CA ASN A 108 5.03 -13.05 17.07
C ASN A 108 3.72 -12.27 17.31
N ILE A 109 2.90 -12.15 16.27
CA ILE A 109 1.58 -11.53 16.35
C ILE A 109 0.51 -12.62 16.26
N LYS A 110 -0.43 -12.58 17.18
CA LYS A 110 -1.52 -13.53 17.27
C LYS A 110 -2.76 -13.02 16.55
N ILE A 111 -3.32 -13.85 15.69
CA ILE A 111 -4.65 -13.65 15.09
C ILE A 111 -5.55 -14.84 15.40
N ILE A 112 -6.85 -14.60 15.51
CA ILE A 112 -7.82 -15.63 15.86
C ILE A 112 -8.86 -15.77 14.73
N SER A 113 -9.07 -16.98 14.25
CA SER A 113 -10.08 -17.29 13.25
C SER A 113 -11.51 -17.23 13.82
N LYS A 114 -12.50 -17.22 12.94
CA LYS A 114 -13.94 -17.32 13.30
C LYS A 114 -14.26 -18.59 14.12
N ASN A 115 -13.46 -19.64 13.94
CA ASN A 115 -13.60 -20.91 14.65
C ASN A 115 -12.73 -20.98 15.93
N ASN A 116 -12.23 -19.83 16.40
CA ASN A 116 -11.37 -19.71 17.58
C ASN A 116 -10.02 -20.47 17.45
N ILE A 117 -9.55 -20.70 16.23
CA ILE A 117 -8.22 -21.26 15.99
C ILE A 117 -7.22 -20.10 16.00
N GLU A 118 -6.18 -20.27 16.80
CA GLU A 118 -5.10 -19.33 16.93
C GLU A 118 -4.04 -19.55 15.84
N HIS A 119 -3.60 -18.47 15.20
CA HIS A 119 -2.44 -18.45 14.33
C HIS A 119 -1.48 -17.38 14.84
N ILE A 120 -0.21 -17.75 14.99
CA ILE A 120 0.86 -16.83 15.40
C ILE A 120 1.80 -16.69 14.22
N GLY A 121 2.09 -15.44 13.84
CA GLY A 121 2.97 -15.18 12.70
C GLY A 121 2.97 -13.73 12.28
N GLY A 122 3.16 -13.53 10.99
CA GLY A 122 3.22 -12.24 10.31
C GLY A 122 4.61 -11.98 9.73
N THR A 123 4.66 -11.73 8.44
CA THR A 123 5.87 -11.26 7.74
C THR A 123 5.73 -9.79 7.45
N SER A 124 6.65 -8.97 7.92
CA SER A 124 6.61 -7.53 7.73
C SER A 124 7.56 -7.07 6.64
N ILE A 125 7.11 -6.06 5.88
CA ILE A 125 7.83 -5.49 4.74
C ILE A 125 7.41 -4.04 4.53
N ASN A 126 8.30 -3.21 3.99
CA ASN A 126 7.97 -1.85 3.56
C ASN A 126 8.21 -1.71 2.04
N VAL A 127 7.17 -1.31 1.33
CA VAL A 127 7.17 -1.06 -0.13
C VAL A 127 6.79 0.40 -0.45
N GLY A 128 7.13 1.30 0.47
CA GLY A 128 6.74 2.71 0.49
C GLY A 128 5.84 3.04 1.67
N ASN A 129 5.26 2.03 2.30
CA ASN A 129 4.56 2.06 3.57
C ASN A 129 4.69 0.69 4.26
N PRO A 130 4.54 0.61 5.60
CA PRO A 130 4.63 -0.65 6.33
C PRO A 130 3.47 -1.60 6.01
N HIS A 131 3.79 -2.87 5.83
CA HIS A 131 2.84 -3.96 5.67
C HIS A 131 3.17 -5.10 6.61
N VAL A 132 2.15 -5.84 7.04
CA VAL A 132 2.27 -7.17 7.63
C VAL A 132 1.38 -8.14 6.89
N VAL A 133 1.96 -9.27 6.48
CA VAL A 133 1.27 -10.32 5.72
C VAL A 133 1.22 -11.59 6.55
N PHE A 134 0.01 -12.12 6.74
CA PHE A 134 -0.21 -13.42 7.34
C PHE A 134 -0.50 -14.44 6.26
N PHE A 135 0.37 -15.43 6.12
CA PHE A 135 0.13 -16.57 5.24
C PHE A 135 -0.72 -17.60 5.96
N ILE A 136 -1.91 -17.85 5.45
CA ILE A 136 -2.93 -18.70 6.08
C ILE A 136 -3.52 -19.68 5.06
N ASP A 137 -4.06 -20.80 5.53
CA ASP A 137 -4.61 -21.84 4.66
C ASP A 137 -5.94 -21.44 4.03
N ASN A 138 -6.78 -20.71 4.76
CA ASN A 138 -8.07 -20.26 4.25
C ASN A 138 -8.40 -18.85 4.75
N ILE A 139 -8.50 -17.90 3.80
CA ILE A 139 -8.78 -16.48 4.08
C ILE A 139 -10.18 -16.31 4.68
N GLU A 140 -11.14 -17.09 4.24
CA GLU A 140 -12.55 -16.99 4.68
C GLU A 140 -12.74 -17.31 6.17
N ASP A 141 -11.79 -18.00 6.79
CA ASP A 141 -11.83 -18.31 8.21
C ASP A 141 -11.55 -17.10 9.12
N TYR A 142 -11.18 -15.97 8.54
CA TYR A 142 -10.82 -14.76 9.29
C TYR A 142 -11.75 -13.60 8.94
N ASP A 143 -12.03 -12.77 9.93
CA ASP A 143 -12.73 -11.49 9.77
C ASP A 143 -11.73 -10.34 9.80
N LEU A 144 -11.26 -9.91 8.62
CA LEU A 144 -10.27 -8.85 8.52
C LEU A 144 -10.78 -7.50 9.06
N LYS A 145 -12.10 -7.25 9.04
CA LYS A 145 -12.66 -6.03 9.64
C LYS A 145 -12.50 -5.99 11.15
N LYS A 146 -12.44 -7.17 11.78
CA LYS A 146 -12.24 -7.31 13.22
C LYS A 146 -10.74 -7.30 13.56
N ILE A 147 -9.95 -8.20 12.96
CA ILE A 147 -8.53 -8.35 13.30
C ILE A 147 -7.63 -7.25 12.73
N GLY A 148 -8.03 -6.65 11.60
CA GLY A 148 -7.23 -5.61 10.93
C GLY A 148 -6.90 -4.43 11.82
N PRO A 149 -7.89 -3.75 12.45
CA PRO A 149 -7.64 -2.62 13.36
C PRO A 149 -6.78 -2.97 14.57
N GLU A 150 -6.89 -4.21 15.09
CA GLU A 150 -6.08 -4.68 16.23
C GLU A 150 -4.61 -4.79 15.84
N ILE A 151 -4.33 -5.28 14.62
CA ILE A 151 -2.97 -5.46 14.11
C ILE A 151 -2.40 -4.15 13.59
N GLU A 152 -3.17 -3.34 12.88
CA GLU A 152 -2.78 -2.00 12.41
C GLU A 152 -2.24 -1.15 13.57
N ASN A 153 -2.90 -1.23 14.73
CA ASN A 153 -2.52 -0.49 15.95
C ASN A 153 -1.65 -1.32 16.91
N HIS A 154 -1.10 -2.44 16.46
CA HIS A 154 -0.25 -3.27 17.30
C HIS A 154 1.03 -2.51 17.69
N ASN A 155 1.51 -2.72 18.93
CA ASN A 155 2.64 -1.99 19.49
C ASN A 155 3.98 -2.19 18.75
N TYR A 156 4.08 -3.14 17.83
CA TYR A 156 5.23 -3.31 16.93
C TYR A 156 5.27 -2.25 15.83
N PHE A 157 4.12 -1.66 15.47
CA PHE A 157 3.98 -0.70 14.38
C PHE A 157 3.62 0.70 14.90
N PRO A 158 4.60 1.50 15.39
CA PRO A 158 4.31 2.85 15.92
C PRO A 158 3.73 3.80 14.85
N GLU A 159 4.03 3.56 13.57
CA GLU A 159 3.50 4.31 12.43
C GLU A 159 2.32 3.60 11.75
N LYS A 160 1.72 2.61 12.45
CA LYS A 160 0.70 1.72 11.88
C LYS A 160 1.23 0.86 10.73
N CYS A 161 0.40 -0.04 10.20
CA CYS A 161 0.73 -0.87 9.06
C CYS A 161 -0.51 -1.29 8.27
N ASN A 162 -0.32 -1.65 7.02
CA ASN A 162 -1.33 -2.34 6.23
C ASN A 162 -1.35 -3.83 6.58
N VAL A 163 -2.53 -4.38 6.80
CA VAL A 163 -2.73 -5.78 7.20
C VAL A 163 -3.25 -6.59 6.02
N THR A 164 -2.56 -7.66 5.69
CA THR A 164 -2.92 -8.55 4.57
C THR A 164 -3.00 -9.98 5.03
N LEU A 165 -4.06 -10.68 4.62
CA LEU A 165 -4.16 -12.12 4.68
C LEU A 165 -3.86 -12.69 3.29
N ALA A 166 -2.99 -13.67 3.19
CA ALA A 166 -2.59 -14.28 1.94
C ALA A 166 -2.65 -15.81 2.03
N LYS A 167 -3.09 -16.44 0.95
CA LYS A 167 -3.06 -17.89 0.78
C LYS A 167 -2.14 -18.23 -0.39
N VAL A 168 -1.21 -19.13 -0.14
CA VAL A 168 -0.37 -19.68 -1.23
C VAL A 168 -1.15 -20.78 -1.93
N ILE A 169 -1.55 -20.55 -3.18
CA ILE A 169 -2.29 -21.53 -3.99
C ILE A 169 -1.33 -22.51 -4.65
N ASN A 170 -0.23 -22.01 -5.18
CA ASN A 170 0.85 -22.79 -5.77
C ASN A 170 2.15 -21.96 -5.76
N ARG A 171 3.24 -22.52 -6.32
CA ARG A 171 4.57 -21.87 -6.29
C ARG A 171 4.61 -20.52 -7.03
N ASN A 172 3.65 -20.23 -7.90
CA ASN A 172 3.59 -19.04 -8.75
C ASN A 172 2.41 -18.10 -8.38
N LEU A 173 1.61 -18.50 -7.37
CA LEU A 173 0.42 -17.79 -6.91
C LEU A 173 0.27 -17.90 -5.39
#